data_f00ddc7b076689cd7ca9d4b24e08d365
#
_entry.id   f00ddc7b076689cd7ca9d4b24e08d365
#
_cell.length_a   1.000
_cell.length_b   1.000
_cell.length_c   1.000
_cell.angle_alpha   90.00
_cell.angle_beta   90.00
_cell.angle_gamma   90.00
#
_symmetry.space_group_name_H-M   'P 1'
#
loop_
_entity.id
_entity.type
_entity.pdbx_description
1 polymer ?
#
loop_
_entity_poly.entity_id
_entity_poly.type
_entity_poly.pdbx_seq_one_letter_code
_entity_poly.pdbx_strand_id
1 'polypeptide(L)'
;MKQFDVYTDGSHLDKQNNGRLGVGGVIVNLSGPGMGTILGKFSNELKQDYMYDNFGASKCSNPSAELVGVLFALREFSKFWGPLDKVVIHADYLGVKEWMTGKWRIKEPYIAKIKSEIDKEIMKQGLQGRLSYEWVKGHQKFDGVNPDIYWNNYVDSLAKGID
;
A
#
# COMPACT_ATOMS: atom_id res chain seq x y z
N MET A 1 -1.06 23.45 -4.78
CA MET A 1 -0.49 22.09 -4.84
C MET A 1 -0.36 21.55 -3.42
N LYS A 2 -0.90 20.36 -3.18
CA LYS A 2 -0.81 19.68 -1.88
C LYS A 2 0.03 18.42 -2.02
N GLN A 3 0.49 17.92 -0.87
CA GLN A 3 1.08 16.59 -0.79
C GLN A 3 0.21 15.71 0.11
N PHE A 4 -0.10 14.53 -0.36
CA PHE A 4 -0.79 13.53 0.42
C PHE A 4 0.16 12.39 0.74
N ASP A 5 0.18 11.99 2.00
CA ASP A 5 0.98 10.87 2.46
C ASP A 5 0.08 9.66 2.71
N VAL A 6 0.38 8.58 2.04
CA VAL A 6 -0.39 7.35 2.08
C VAL A 6 0.50 6.26 2.64
N TYR A 7 0.05 5.61 3.71
CA TYR A 7 0.74 4.47 4.29
C TYR A 7 -0.05 3.22 3.96
N THR A 8 0.63 2.20 3.50
CA THR A 8 0.01 0.93 3.13
C THR A 8 0.75 -0.23 3.76
N ASP A 9 0.04 -1.33 3.98
CA ASP A 9 0.65 -2.58 4.42
C ASP A 9 -0.16 -3.76 3.91
N GLY A 10 0.48 -4.91 3.84
CA GLY A 10 -0.13 -6.17 3.47
C GLY A 10 0.37 -7.29 4.35
N SER A 11 -0.47 -8.27 4.61
CA SER A 11 -0.14 -9.38 5.48
C SER A 11 -0.74 -10.68 4.96
N HIS A 12 0.01 -11.76 5.06
CA HIS A 12 -0.49 -13.11 4.78
C HIS A 12 -1.11 -13.65 6.07
N LEU A 13 -2.44 -13.67 6.13
CA LEU A 13 -3.18 -13.96 7.36
C LEU A 13 -3.28 -15.44 7.68
N ASP A 14 -3.26 -16.31 6.67
CA ASP A 14 -3.44 -17.74 6.84
C ASP A 14 -2.40 -18.49 5.99
N LYS A 15 -1.18 -18.55 6.52
CA LYS A 15 -0.05 -19.15 5.81
C LYS A 15 -0.20 -20.64 5.59
N GLN A 16 -0.89 -21.33 6.49
CA GLN A 16 -1.04 -22.79 6.41
C GLN A 16 -1.94 -23.23 5.26
N ASN A 17 -2.96 -22.42 4.94
CA ASN A 17 -3.97 -22.76 3.94
C ASN A 17 -3.86 -21.91 2.67
N ASN A 18 -2.84 -21.07 2.51
CA ASN A 18 -2.72 -20.12 1.42
C ASN A 18 -3.99 -19.26 1.24
N GLY A 19 -4.76 -19.12 2.30
CA GLY A 19 -6.16 -18.76 2.15
C GLY A 19 -6.45 -17.28 2.06
N ARG A 20 -5.68 -16.40 2.75
CA ARG A 20 -6.13 -15.03 2.92
C ARG A 20 -4.98 -14.04 2.99
N LEU A 21 -5.22 -12.87 2.42
CA LEU A 21 -4.37 -11.69 2.60
C LEU A 21 -5.16 -10.61 3.32
N GLY A 22 -4.48 -9.85 4.14
CA GLY A 22 -5.02 -8.60 4.66
C GLY A 22 -4.29 -7.43 4.03
N VAL A 23 -5.02 -6.37 3.71
CA VAL A 23 -4.43 -5.13 3.22
C VAL A 23 -5.01 -3.97 4.00
N GLY A 24 -4.16 -3.00 4.32
CA GLY A 24 -4.57 -1.80 5.03
C GLY A 24 -3.94 -0.57 4.42
N GLY A 25 -4.63 0.54 4.55
CA GLY A 25 -4.11 1.81 4.09
C GLY A 25 -4.73 2.98 4.83
N VAL A 26 -3.96 4.06 4.92
CA VAL A 26 -4.41 5.32 5.49
C VAL A 26 -3.86 6.46 4.65
N ILE A 27 -4.67 7.48 4.45
CA ILE A 27 -4.23 8.74 3.86
C ILE A 27 -4.27 9.81 4.94
N VAL A 28 -3.16 10.52 5.10
CA VAL A 28 -2.98 11.50 6.17
C VAL A 28 -2.54 12.83 5.64
N ASN A 29 -2.94 13.87 6.35
CA ASN A 29 -2.34 15.21 6.22
C ASN A 29 -1.31 15.36 7.34
N LEU A 30 -0.03 15.26 7.00
CA LEU A 30 1.05 15.36 7.98
C LEU A 30 1.23 16.78 8.53
N SER A 31 0.65 17.79 7.89
CA SER A 31 0.65 19.17 8.39
C SER A 31 -0.36 19.39 9.53
N GLY A 32 -1.20 18.40 9.81
CA GLY A 32 -2.17 18.48 10.91
C GLY A 32 -1.51 18.37 12.28
N PRO A 33 -2.27 18.55 13.36
CA PRO A 33 -1.74 18.47 14.72
C PRO A 33 -1.26 17.06 15.07
N GLY A 34 -0.32 16.97 16.01
CA GLY A 34 0.25 15.67 16.45
C GLY A 34 0.98 14.96 15.33
N MET A 35 0.63 13.70 15.10
CA MET A 35 1.20 12.88 14.04
C MET A 35 0.55 13.13 12.68
N GLY A 36 -0.35 14.08 12.58
CA GLY A 36 -1.11 14.38 11.37
C GLY A 36 -2.58 14.01 11.53
N THR A 37 -3.37 14.31 10.52
CA THR A 37 -4.82 14.09 10.53
C THR A 37 -5.19 13.02 9.51
N ILE A 38 -5.94 12.00 9.95
CA ILE A 38 -6.49 10.99 9.05
C ILE A 38 -7.56 11.61 8.16
N LEU A 39 -7.42 11.41 6.85
CA LEU A 39 -8.41 11.79 5.86
C LEU A 39 -9.27 10.59 5.45
N GLY A 40 -8.70 9.40 5.44
CA GLY A 40 -9.40 8.17 5.09
C GLY A 40 -8.56 6.95 5.44
N LYS A 41 -9.23 5.80 5.53
CA LYS A 41 -8.57 4.52 5.81
C LYS A 41 -9.36 3.36 5.21
N PHE A 42 -8.68 2.24 5.02
CA PHE A 42 -9.34 0.98 4.67
C PHE A 42 -8.64 -0.21 5.32
N SER A 43 -9.38 -1.28 5.50
CA SER A 43 -8.89 -2.58 5.95
C SER A 43 -9.72 -3.63 5.23
N ASN A 44 -9.07 -4.45 4.40
CA ASN A 44 -9.75 -5.45 3.60
C ASN A 44 -9.07 -6.80 3.74
N GLU A 45 -9.88 -7.84 3.73
CA GLU A 45 -9.42 -9.22 3.68
C GLU A 45 -9.72 -9.80 2.30
N LEU A 46 -8.72 -10.41 1.67
CA LEU A 46 -8.83 -10.97 0.34
C LEU A 46 -8.57 -12.47 0.39
N LYS A 47 -9.46 -13.25 -0.20
CA LYS A 47 -9.32 -14.70 -0.27
C LYS A 47 -8.49 -15.11 -1.48
N GLN A 48 -8.00 -16.35 -1.48
CA GLN A 48 -7.23 -16.91 -2.58
C GLN A 48 -7.98 -16.81 -3.92
N ASP A 49 -9.29 -17.03 -3.93
CA ASP A 49 -10.10 -16.95 -5.14
C ASP A 49 -10.02 -15.56 -5.78
N TYR A 50 -10.07 -14.51 -4.97
CA TYR A 50 -9.92 -13.14 -5.46
C TYR A 50 -8.55 -12.95 -6.13
N MET A 51 -7.50 -13.43 -5.49
CA MET A 51 -6.13 -13.29 -6.00
C MET A 51 -5.95 -14.07 -7.30
N TYR A 52 -6.53 -15.27 -7.39
CA TYR A 52 -6.47 -16.06 -8.60
C TYR A 52 -7.26 -15.40 -9.75
N ASP A 53 -8.48 -14.98 -9.48
CA ASP A 53 -9.36 -14.41 -10.50
C ASP A 53 -8.84 -13.08 -11.04
N ASN A 54 -8.22 -12.27 -10.19
CA ASN A 54 -7.76 -10.93 -10.60
C ASN A 54 -6.32 -10.91 -11.10
N PHE A 55 -5.44 -11.76 -10.57
CA PHE A 55 -4.01 -11.68 -10.85
C PHE A 55 -3.40 -13.01 -11.33
N GLY A 56 -4.17 -14.08 -11.34
CA GLY A 56 -3.66 -15.39 -11.70
C GLY A 56 -2.76 -16.02 -10.64
N ALA A 57 -2.84 -15.52 -9.39
CA ALA A 57 -2.00 -16.01 -8.31
C ALA A 57 -2.51 -17.35 -7.79
N SER A 58 -1.68 -18.38 -7.87
CA SER A 58 -2.01 -19.71 -7.35
C SER A 58 -1.87 -19.82 -5.84
N LYS A 59 -1.23 -18.84 -5.21
CA LYS A 59 -1.03 -18.77 -3.76
C LYS A 59 -0.92 -17.32 -3.30
N CYS A 60 -1.28 -17.09 -2.05
CA CYS A 60 -1.07 -15.79 -1.40
C CYS A 60 0.37 -15.68 -0.88
N SER A 61 0.90 -14.47 -0.86
CA SER A 61 2.23 -14.19 -0.31
C SER A 61 2.28 -12.80 0.29
N ASN A 62 3.22 -12.56 1.21
CA ASN A 62 3.42 -11.22 1.76
C ASN A 62 3.76 -10.19 0.68
N PRO A 63 4.68 -10.44 -0.26
CA PRO A 63 4.95 -9.47 -1.32
C PRO A 63 3.73 -9.12 -2.17
N SER A 64 2.88 -10.10 -2.50
CA SER A 64 1.66 -9.81 -3.26
C SER A 64 0.68 -8.97 -2.43
N ALA A 65 0.56 -9.24 -1.13
CA ALA A 65 -0.29 -8.44 -0.25
C ALA A 65 0.18 -6.99 -0.20
N GLU A 66 1.49 -6.76 -0.14
CA GLU A 66 2.06 -5.41 -0.12
C GLU A 66 1.68 -4.62 -1.38
N LEU A 67 1.83 -5.23 -2.56
CA LEU A 67 1.47 -4.56 -3.80
C LEU A 67 -0.05 -4.35 -3.95
N VAL A 68 -0.86 -5.32 -3.54
CA VAL A 68 -2.31 -5.16 -3.59
C VAL A 68 -2.75 -4.04 -2.65
N GLY A 69 -2.08 -3.86 -1.51
CA GLY A 69 -2.33 -2.73 -0.63
C GLY A 69 -2.14 -1.39 -1.34
N VAL A 70 -1.08 -1.25 -2.14
CA VAL A 70 -0.85 -0.06 -2.96
C VAL A 70 -1.97 0.14 -3.98
N LEU A 71 -2.36 -0.92 -4.68
CA LEU A 71 -3.44 -0.85 -5.67
C LEU A 71 -4.74 -0.37 -5.05
N PHE A 72 -5.11 -0.93 -3.90
CA PHE A 72 -6.32 -0.55 -3.18
C PHE A 72 -6.26 0.91 -2.72
N ALA A 73 -5.09 1.35 -2.23
CA ALA A 73 -4.91 2.74 -1.80
C ALA A 73 -5.12 3.71 -2.97
N LEU A 74 -4.56 3.44 -4.13
CA LEU A 74 -4.74 4.29 -5.30
C LEU A 74 -6.21 4.37 -5.72
N ARG A 75 -6.93 3.26 -5.66
CA ARG A 75 -8.36 3.22 -6.00
C ARG A 75 -9.22 3.92 -4.96
N GLU A 76 -8.97 3.64 -3.68
CA GLU A 76 -9.81 4.12 -2.58
C GLU A 76 -9.62 5.62 -2.34
N PHE A 77 -8.38 6.11 -2.45
CA PHE A 77 -8.03 7.47 -2.07
C PHE A 77 -8.00 8.45 -3.26
N SER A 78 -8.31 8.01 -4.46
CA SER A 78 -8.25 8.85 -5.66
C SER A 78 -9.10 10.13 -5.55
N LYS A 79 -10.16 10.08 -4.77
CA LYS A 79 -11.05 11.24 -4.57
C LYS A 79 -10.41 12.39 -3.79
N PHE A 80 -9.29 12.14 -3.11
CA PHE A 80 -8.66 13.16 -2.26
C PHE A 80 -7.70 14.06 -3.02
N TRP A 81 -7.03 13.56 -4.07
CA TRP A 81 -6.02 14.35 -4.76
C TRP A 81 -6.52 14.93 -6.07
N GLY A 82 -6.05 16.13 -6.36
CA GLY A 82 -6.33 16.84 -7.58
C GLY A 82 -5.22 16.70 -8.61
N PRO A 83 -5.37 17.36 -9.78
CA PRO A 83 -4.47 17.17 -10.92
C PRO A 83 -3.03 17.67 -10.72
N LEU A 84 -2.79 18.48 -9.70
CA LEU A 84 -1.45 19.02 -9.42
C LEU A 84 -0.86 18.53 -8.11
N ASP A 85 -1.60 17.70 -7.39
CA ASP A 85 -1.17 17.26 -6.07
C ASP A 85 -0.13 16.14 -6.16
N LYS A 86 0.73 16.07 -5.16
CA LYS A 86 1.72 14.99 -5.02
C LYS A 86 1.21 13.92 -4.08
N VAL A 87 1.56 12.68 -4.38
CA VAL A 87 1.21 11.52 -3.55
C VAL A 87 2.49 10.78 -3.22
N VAL A 88 2.72 10.54 -1.94
CA VAL A 88 3.85 9.75 -1.45
C VAL A 88 3.29 8.48 -0.82
N ILE A 89 3.69 7.33 -1.33
CA ILE A 89 3.30 6.04 -0.76
C ILE A 89 4.44 5.54 0.12
N HIS A 90 4.12 5.29 1.39
CA HIS A 90 5.04 4.77 2.39
C HIS A 90 4.69 3.31 2.66
N ALA A 91 5.66 2.42 2.51
CA ALA A 91 5.47 0.98 2.75
C ALA A 91 6.70 0.39 3.41
N ASP A 92 6.51 -0.64 4.23
CA ASP A 92 7.63 -1.26 4.94
C ASP A 92 8.29 -2.41 4.17
N TYR A 93 7.69 -2.86 3.08
CA TYR A 93 8.34 -3.83 2.20
C TYR A 93 9.12 -3.08 1.12
N LEU A 94 10.44 -3.20 1.16
CA LEU A 94 11.31 -2.51 0.20
C LEU A 94 10.97 -2.86 -1.26
N GLY A 95 10.48 -4.06 -1.51
CA GLY A 95 10.07 -4.49 -2.85
C GLY A 95 9.01 -3.61 -3.50
N VAL A 96 8.15 -2.96 -2.72
CA VAL A 96 7.17 -2.03 -3.29
C VAL A 96 7.90 -0.93 -4.05
N LYS A 97 8.82 -0.24 -3.40
CA LYS A 97 9.60 0.83 -4.01
C LYS A 97 10.46 0.31 -5.17
N GLU A 98 11.18 -0.78 -4.95
CA GLU A 98 12.13 -1.30 -5.91
C GLU A 98 11.45 -1.86 -7.17
N TRP A 99 10.29 -2.50 -7.03
CA TRP A 99 9.51 -2.98 -8.17
C TRP A 99 8.83 -1.84 -8.92
N MET A 100 8.23 -0.91 -8.20
CA MET A 100 7.47 0.17 -8.84
C MET A 100 8.38 1.17 -9.55
N THR A 101 9.61 1.35 -9.08
CA THR A 101 10.59 2.21 -9.75
C THR A 101 11.40 1.48 -10.82
N GLY A 102 11.19 0.17 -10.98
CA GLY A 102 11.90 -0.63 -11.98
C GLY A 102 13.30 -1.06 -11.58
N LYS A 103 13.71 -0.79 -10.35
CA LYS A 103 15.05 -1.14 -9.87
C LYS A 103 15.20 -2.65 -9.67
N TRP A 104 14.15 -3.33 -9.20
CA TRP A 104 14.10 -4.78 -9.12
C TRP A 104 13.30 -5.34 -10.27
N ARG A 105 13.83 -6.42 -10.85
CA ARG A 105 13.13 -7.17 -11.89
C ARG A 105 12.04 -8.04 -11.26
N ILE A 106 10.86 -8.04 -11.87
CA ILE A 106 9.76 -8.91 -11.44
C ILE A 106 9.88 -10.24 -12.18
N LYS A 107 9.94 -11.35 -11.40
CA LYS A 107 10.06 -12.69 -11.94
C LYS A 107 8.74 -13.44 -11.94
N GLU A 108 7.87 -13.18 -10.98
CA GLU A 108 6.60 -13.89 -10.82
C GLU A 108 5.50 -13.26 -11.69
N PRO A 109 4.84 -14.02 -12.56
CA PRO A 109 3.80 -13.46 -13.43
C PRO A 109 2.67 -12.77 -12.69
N TYR A 110 2.24 -13.31 -11.53
CA TYR A 110 1.15 -12.69 -10.78
C TYR A 110 1.57 -11.35 -10.15
N ILE A 111 2.82 -11.21 -9.74
CA ILE A 111 3.35 -9.93 -9.25
C ILE A 111 3.38 -8.91 -10.41
N ALA A 112 3.81 -9.35 -11.60
CA ALA A 112 3.80 -8.49 -12.78
C ALA A 112 2.38 -8.03 -13.13
N LYS A 113 1.39 -8.90 -12.94
CA LYS A 113 -0.02 -8.56 -13.19
C LYS A 113 -0.51 -7.51 -12.20
N ILE A 114 -0.17 -7.64 -10.91
CA ILE A 114 -0.53 -6.64 -9.90
C ILE A 114 0.12 -5.30 -10.25
N LYS A 115 1.41 -5.30 -10.58
CA LYS A 115 2.10 -4.08 -11.00
C LYS A 115 1.44 -3.44 -12.22
N SER A 116 1.03 -4.24 -13.20
CA SER A 116 0.32 -3.76 -14.38
C SER A 116 -0.96 -3.03 -14.00
N GLU A 117 -1.73 -3.58 -13.06
CA GLU A 117 -2.96 -2.93 -12.60
C GLU A 117 -2.66 -1.63 -11.84
N ILE A 118 -1.58 -1.58 -11.07
CA ILE A 118 -1.13 -0.34 -10.42
C ILE A 118 -0.75 0.70 -11.48
N ASP A 119 0.02 0.31 -12.49
CA ASP A 119 0.43 1.21 -13.58
C ASP A 119 -0.77 1.78 -14.32
N LYS A 120 -1.81 0.96 -14.55
CA LYS A 120 -3.05 1.42 -15.17
C LYS A 120 -3.76 2.48 -14.31
N GLU A 121 -3.80 2.29 -12.99
CA GLU A 121 -4.39 3.27 -12.09
C GLU A 121 -3.59 4.58 -12.10
N ILE A 122 -2.26 4.49 -12.11
CA ILE A 122 -1.40 5.67 -12.19
C ILE A 122 -1.70 6.47 -13.47
N MET A 123 -1.81 5.78 -14.61
CA MET A 123 -2.13 6.43 -15.88
C MET A 123 -3.54 7.02 -15.88
N LYS A 124 -4.52 6.24 -15.42
CA LYS A 124 -5.92 6.67 -15.36
C LYS A 124 -6.10 7.92 -14.53
N GLN A 125 -5.35 8.04 -13.44
CA GLN A 125 -5.44 9.17 -12.50
C GLN A 125 -4.45 10.31 -12.85
N GLY A 126 -3.63 10.14 -13.88
CA GLY A 126 -2.66 11.16 -14.27
C GLY A 126 -1.57 11.42 -13.24
N LEU A 127 -1.18 10.38 -12.48
CA LEU A 127 -0.21 10.52 -11.39
C LEU A 127 1.24 10.42 -11.84
N GLN A 128 1.53 10.23 -13.12
CA GLN A 128 2.91 10.17 -13.61
C GLN A 128 3.65 11.45 -13.21
N GLY A 129 4.84 11.28 -12.61
CA GLY A 129 5.66 12.40 -12.15
C GLY A 129 5.22 13.04 -10.84
N ARG A 130 4.08 12.63 -10.31
CA ARG A 130 3.55 13.17 -9.03
C ARG A 130 3.45 12.12 -7.93
N LEU A 131 3.71 10.85 -8.24
CA LEU A 131 3.69 9.74 -7.30
C LEU A 131 5.12 9.33 -6.99
N SER A 132 5.43 9.16 -5.72
CA SER A 132 6.72 8.64 -5.27
C SER A 132 6.52 7.60 -4.18
N TYR A 133 7.57 6.83 -3.93
CA TYR A 133 7.55 5.71 -2.97
C TYR A 133 8.66 5.90 -1.96
N GLU A 134 8.31 5.77 -0.68
CA GLU A 134 9.25 5.83 0.44
C GLU A 134 9.22 4.52 1.20
N TRP A 135 10.40 3.96 1.45
CA TRP A 135 10.50 2.78 2.31
C TRP A 135 10.57 3.21 3.76
N VAL A 136 9.75 2.55 4.61
CA VAL A 136 9.76 2.75 6.06
C VAL A 136 10.16 1.42 6.70
N LYS A 137 11.18 1.42 7.56
CA LYS A 137 11.57 0.21 8.26
C LYS A 137 10.42 -0.27 9.15
N GLY A 138 10.00 -1.53 8.96
CA GLY A 138 8.90 -2.12 9.70
C GLY A 138 9.26 -2.55 11.12
N HIS A 139 8.23 -2.88 11.90
CA HIS A 139 8.33 -3.42 13.25
C HIS A 139 9.15 -2.56 14.22
N GLN A 140 9.02 -1.24 14.09
CA GLN A 140 9.68 -0.30 15.01
C GLN A 140 8.74 0.08 16.13
N LYS A 141 9.29 0.20 17.34
CA LYS A 141 8.55 0.77 18.47
C LYS A 141 8.43 2.28 18.24
N PHE A 142 7.22 2.81 18.39
CA PHE A 142 7.00 4.25 18.24
C PHE A 142 7.80 5.02 19.30
N ASP A 143 8.55 6.00 18.81
CA ASP A 143 9.45 6.83 19.63
C ASP A 143 8.77 8.10 20.19
N GLY A 144 7.50 8.30 19.87
CA GLY A 144 6.75 9.49 20.27
C GLY A 144 6.93 10.68 19.34
N VAL A 145 7.75 10.57 18.30
CA VAL A 145 8.15 11.69 17.43
C VAL A 145 7.92 11.45 15.97
N ASN A 146 8.35 10.29 15.41
CA ASN A 146 8.37 10.05 13.98
C ASN A 146 7.00 9.60 13.46
N PRO A 147 6.31 10.41 12.62
CA PRO A 147 5.01 10.04 12.08
C PRO A 147 5.06 8.77 11.22
N ASP A 148 6.18 8.50 10.52
CA ASP A 148 6.28 7.32 9.68
C ASP A 148 6.19 6.03 10.51
N ILE A 149 6.81 6.01 11.69
CA ILE A 149 6.71 4.86 12.60
C ILE A 149 5.27 4.70 13.08
N TYR A 150 4.65 5.80 13.49
CA TYR A 150 3.26 5.79 13.99
C TYR A 150 2.30 5.23 12.93
N TRP A 151 2.35 5.79 11.72
CA TRP A 151 1.41 5.39 10.66
C TRP A 151 1.71 4.02 10.08
N ASN A 152 2.98 3.62 10.01
CA ASN A 152 3.33 2.27 9.60
C ASN A 152 2.78 1.23 10.57
N ASN A 153 2.88 1.47 11.87
CA ASN A 153 2.30 0.59 12.88
C ASN A 153 0.77 0.56 12.78
N TYR A 154 0.16 1.69 12.48
CA TYR A 154 -1.28 1.79 12.31
C TYR A 154 -1.78 0.92 11.14
N VAL A 155 -1.13 1.02 9.96
CA VAL A 155 -1.55 0.23 8.80
C VAL A 155 -1.22 -1.25 8.94
N ASP A 156 -0.17 -1.60 9.70
CA ASP A 156 0.10 -2.99 10.05
C ASP A 156 -1.10 -3.60 10.78
N SER A 157 -1.66 -2.87 11.73
CA SER A 157 -2.87 -3.30 12.44
C SER A 157 -4.07 -3.43 11.50
N LEU A 158 -4.26 -2.47 10.59
CA LEU A 158 -5.35 -2.54 9.62
C LEU A 158 -5.21 -3.75 8.69
N ALA A 159 -4.00 -4.07 8.25
CA ALA A 159 -3.74 -5.23 7.40
C ALA A 159 -4.02 -6.55 8.13
N LYS A 160 -3.89 -6.56 9.44
CA LYS A 160 -4.20 -7.73 10.29
C LYS A 160 -5.68 -7.78 10.72
N GLY A 161 -6.48 -6.81 10.29
CA GLY A 161 -7.89 -6.75 10.66
C GLY A 161 -8.14 -6.19 12.06
N ILE A 162 -7.17 -5.49 12.62
CA ILE A 162 -7.27 -4.84 13.93
C ILE A 162 -7.47 -3.34 13.68
N ASP A 163 -8.61 -2.85 14.08
CA ASP A 163 -8.90 -1.42 13.87
C ASP A 163 -8.77 -0.63 15.17
#